data_8ae835b139018c671806c565ac40a460
#
_entry.id   8ae835b139018c671806c565ac40a460
#
_cell.length_a   1.000
_cell.length_b   1.000
_cell.length_c   1.000
_cell.angle_alpha   90.00
_cell.angle_beta   90.00
_cell.angle_gamma   90.00
#
_symmetry.space_group_name_H-M   'P 1'
#
loop_
_entity.id
_entity.type
_entity.pdbx_description
1 polymer ?
#
loop_
_entity_poly.entity_id
_entity_poly.type
_entity_poly.pdbx_seq_one_letter_code
_entity_poly.pdbx_strand_id
1 'polypeptide(L)'
;IQTPPFMKGVEHFTFHMSGPTALLQAGYRFTGKGYESFWGPGRHKFGSNWFWYFNSPLGCHVEYDADMDLHDAQWTPRQVPMSADASQLFLFNRRDKWAPGGPPPAGAGEIGEHTSE
;
A
#
# COMPACT_ATOMS: atom_id res chain seq x y z
N ILE A 1 0.44 15.10 8.37
CA ILE A 1 -0.84 15.50 7.74
C ILE A 1 -1.83 15.86 8.85
N GLN A 2 -2.48 16.97 8.69
CA GLN A 2 -3.52 17.39 9.62
C GLN A 2 -4.86 16.83 9.13
N THR A 3 -5.52 16.07 9.99
CA THR A 3 -6.82 15.49 9.64
C THR A 3 -7.96 16.40 10.09
N PRO A 4 -9.15 16.26 9.47
CA PRO A 4 -10.33 16.99 9.95
C PRO A 4 -10.66 16.64 11.40
N PRO A 5 -11.29 17.55 12.15
CA PRO A 5 -11.57 17.32 13.58
C PRO A 5 -12.45 16.11 13.88
N PHE A 6 -13.24 15.64 12.93
CA PHE A 6 -14.09 14.46 13.14
C PHE A 6 -13.32 13.14 13.01
N MET A 7 -12.11 13.18 12.46
CA MET A 7 -11.27 11.97 12.33
C MET A 7 -10.34 11.90 13.54
N LYS A 8 -10.60 10.94 14.41
CA LYS A 8 -9.85 10.77 15.66
C LYS A 8 -9.20 9.41 15.69
N GLY A 9 -8.08 9.33 16.41
CA GLY A 9 -7.35 8.10 16.62
C GLY A 9 -6.16 7.97 15.71
N VAL A 10 -5.62 6.76 15.64
CA VAL A 10 -4.46 6.45 14.81
C VAL A 10 -4.95 6.01 13.44
N GLU A 11 -4.44 6.65 12.39
CA GLU A 11 -4.76 6.23 11.03
C GLU A 11 -3.98 4.97 10.68
N HIS A 12 -2.68 5.00 10.91
CA HIS A 12 -1.86 3.80 10.73
C HIS A 12 -0.55 3.94 11.51
N PHE A 13 0.13 2.81 11.67
CA PHE A 13 1.49 2.76 12.17
C PHE A 13 2.32 1.89 11.22
N THR A 14 3.63 2.08 11.24
CA THR A 14 4.50 1.54 10.20
C THR A 14 5.65 0.75 10.80
N PHE A 15 5.93 -0.40 10.20
CA PHE A 15 7.14 -1.17 10.47
C PHE A 15 8.09 -1.07 9.28
N HIS A 16 9.33 -0.68 9.53
CA HIS A 16 10.36 -0.63 8.50
C HIS A 16 10.95 -2.02 8.26
N MET A 17 11.00 -2.42 7.01
CA MET A 17 11.61 -3.68 6.60
C MET A 17 13.00 -3.41 6.06
N SER A 18 13.82 -4.46 6.01
CA SER A 18 15.21 -4.34 5.58
C SER A 18 15.37 -3.99 4.10
N GLY A 19 14.35 -4.23 3.30
CA GLY A 19 14.35 -3.92 1.87
C GLY A 19 13.06 -4.33 1.21
N PRO A 20 12.89 -4.01 -0.08
CA PRO A 20 11.67 -4.35 -0.79
C PRO A 20 11.36 -5.84 -0.82
N THR A 21 12.37 -6.68 -0.95
CA THR A 21 12.16 -8.13 -0.93
C THR A 21 11.55 -8.59 0.38
N ALA A 22 12.09 -8.13 1.51
CA ALA A 22 11.56 -8.49 2.82
C ALA A 22 10.11 -8.03 2.98
N LEU A 23 9.81 -6.84 2.51
CA LEU A 23 8.44 -6.30 2.54
C LEU A 23 7.50 -7.16 1.73
N LEU A 24 7.88 -7.50 0.50
CA LEU A 24 7.04 -8.29 -0.39
C LEU A 24 6.84 -9.71 0.14
N GLN A 25 7.88 -10.29 0.70
CA GLN A 25 7.79 -11.61 1.34
C GLN A 25 6.86 -11.58 2.55
N ALA A 26 6.94 -10.54 3.37
CA ALA A 26 6.06 -10.40 4.54
C ALA A 26 4.61 -10.28 4.10
N GLY A 27 4.33 -9.43 3.13
CA GLY A 27 2.96 -9.27 2.61
C GLY A 27 2.42 -10.54 1.98
N TYR A 28 3.27 -11.27 1.28
CA TYR A 28 2.90 -12.56 0.71
C TYR A 28 2.47 -13.54 1.81
N ARG A 29 3.24 -13.59 2.90
CA ARG A 29 2.89 -14.46 4.03
C ARG A 29 1.58 -14.03 4.68
N PHE A 30 1.38 -12.72 4.87
CA PHE A 30 0.17 -12.21 5.51
C PHE A 30 -1.08 -12.53 4.68
N THR A 31 -1.00 -12.31 3.37
CA THR A 31 -2.14 -12.63 2.51
C THR A 31 -2.41 -14.13 2.47
N GLY A 32 -1.36 -14.94 2.51
CA GLY A 32 -1.51 -16.39 2.57
C GLY A 32 -2.15 -16.89 3.86
N LYS A 33 -2.04 -16.10 4.94
CA LYS A 33 -2.67 -16.41 6.22
C LYS A 33 -4.08 -15.80 6.35
N GLY A 34 -4.56 -15.12 5.33
CA GLY A 34 -5.89 -14.55 5.31
C GLY A 34 -6.01 -13.13 5.85
N TYR A 35 -4.90 -12.45 6.15
CA TYR A 35 -4.96 -11.05 6.54
C TYR A 35 -5.30 -10.21 5.32
N GLU A 36 -6.18 -9.24 5.54
CA GLU A 36 -6.72 -8.45 4.44
C GLU A 36 -5.79 -7.30 4.07
N SER A 37 -5.37 -7.28 2.80
CA SER A 37 -4.62 -6.17 2.23
C SER A 37 -5.54 -4.99 2.00
N PHE A 38 -5.13 -3.82 2.46
CA PHE A 38 -5.88 -2.60 2.25
C PHE A 38 -5.36 -1.82 1.04
N TRP A 39 -4.04 -1.65 0.92
CA TRP A 39 -3.45 -0.84 -0.15
C TRP A 39 -2.01 -1.27 -0.37
N GLY A 40 -1.67 -1.54 -1.61
CA GLY A 40 -0.33 -1.97 -2.00
C GLY A 40 -0.29 -3.40 -2.50
N PRO A 41 0.91 -3.92 -2.77
CA PRO A 41 2.18 -3.23 -2.63
C PRO A 41 2.40 -2.19 -3.73
N GLY A 42 3.22 -1.18 -3.39
CA GLY A 42 3.54 -0.12 -4.32
C GLY A 42 4.71 0.72 -3.80
N ARG A 43 4.91 1.87 -4.41
CA ARG A 43 5.93 2.80 -3.98
C ARG A 43 5.36 4.22 -3.95
N HIS A 44 5.55 4.91 -2.81
CA HIS A 44 5.10 6.28 -2.63
C HIS A 44 6.01 7.27 -3.36
N LYS A 45 5.45 8.42 -3.72
CA LYS A 45 6.26 9.58 -4.11
C LYS A 45 6.84 10.26 -2.89
N PHE A 46 6.03 10.43 -1.84
CA PHE A 46 6.49 11.02 -0.59
C PHE A 46 7.35 10.01 0.16
N GLY A 47 8.58 10.40 0.50
CA GLY A 47 9.52 9.51 1.16
C GLY A 47 10.10 8.44 0.27
N SER A 48 9.58 8.26 -0.93
CA SER A 48 10.09 7.30 -1.92
C SER A 48 10.13 5.85 -1.44
N ASN A 49 9.32 5.50 -0.45
CA ASN A 49 9.37 4.17 0.15
C ASN A 49 8.41 3.21 -0.53
N TRP A 50 8.83 1.95 -0.61
CA TRP A 50 7.90 0.85 -0.88
C TRP A 50 6.92 0.77 0.25
N PHE A 51 5.67 0.37 -0.02
CA PHE A 51 4.64 0.27 1.01
C PHE A 51 3.70 -0.89 0.75
N TRP A 52 3.11 -1.40 1.83
CA TRP A 52 1.99 -2.32 1.78
C TRP A 52 1.20 -2.18 3.08
N TYR A 53 -0.07 -1.82 2.96
CA TYR A 53 -0.97 -1.61 4.09
C TYR A 53 -1.87 -2.81 4.27
N PHE A 54 -2.08 -3.18 5.50
CA PHE A 54 -3.03 -4.23 5.88
C PHE A 54 -4.00 -3.69 6.92
N ASN A 55 -5.19 -4.26 6.98
CA ASN A 55 -6.11 -3.98 8.08
C ASN A 55 -5.60 -4.65 9.34
N SER A 56 -5.60 -3.91 10.44
CA SER A 56 -5.14 -4.46 11.72
C SER A 56 -6.34 -4.76 12.62
N PRO A 57 -6.18 -5.64 13.60
CA PRO A 57 -7.25 -5.89 14.57
C PRO A 57 -7.46 -4.74 15.55
N LEU A 58 -6.63 -3.70 15.49
CA LEU A 58 -6.69 -2.56 16.40
C LEU A 58 -7.60 -1.44 15.89
N GLY A 59 -8.26 -1.63 14.74
CA GLY A 59 -9.13 -0.63 14.17
C GLY A 59 -8.44 0.42 13.32
N CYS A 60 -7.13 0.32 13.15
CA CYS A 60 -6.37 1.18 12.25
C CYS A 60 -5.63 0.31 11.25
N HIS A 61 -5.02 0.94 10.25
CA HIS A 61 -4.19 0.21 9.30
C HIS A 61 -2.80 -0.01 9.85
N VAL A 62 -2.11 -1.01 9.34
CA VAL A 62 -0.68 -1.20 9.58
C VAL A 62 0.03 -1.15 8.24
N GLU A 63 1.11 -0.38 8.20
CA GLU A 63 1.94 -0.24 7.01
C GLU A 63 3.26 -0.95 7.22
N TYR A 64 3.71 -1.64 6.18
CA TYR A 64 5.08 -2.15 6.10
C TYR A 64 5.76 -1.37 4.99
N ASP A 65 6.94 -0.82 5.26
CA ASP A 65 7.65 -0.03 4.27
C ASP A 65 9.11 -0.45 4.16
N ALA A 66 9.76 0.03 3.10
CA ALA A 66 11.16 -0.25 2.85
C ALA A 66 11.75 0.79 1.91
N ASP A 67 13.06 0.97 1.99
CA ASP A 67 13.81 1.78 1.04
C ASP A 67 13.34 3.23 0.99
N MET A 68 13.17 3.82 2.17
CA MET A 68 12.75 5.21 2.31
C MET A 68 13.91 6.17 2.06
N ASP A 69 13.60 7.38 1.60
CA ASP A 69 14.58 8.46 1.50
C ASP A 69 15.29 8.68 2.83
N LEU A 70 16.58 8.99 2.75
CA LEU A 70 17.33 9.46 3.89
C LEU A 70 17.18 10.97 3.95
N HIS A 71 16.73 11.47 5.09
CA HIS A 71 16.51 12.89 5.30
C HIS A 71 17.77 13.53 5.85
N ASP A 72 18.52 14.18 4.98
CA ASP A 72 19.70 14.95 5.38
C ASP A 72 19.45 16.45 5.11
N ALA A 73 20.51 17.26 5.25
CA ALA A 73 20.39 18.70 5.06
C ALA A 73 20.07 19.10 3.62
N GLN A 74 20.27 18.19 2.67
CA GLN A 74 20.04 18.44 1.24
C GLN A 74 18.70 17.92 0.76
N TRP A 75 18.00 17.14 1.59
CA TRP A 75 16.74 16.55 1.20
C TRP A 75 15.64 17.61 1.07
N THR A 76 14.89 17.53 -0.01
CA THR A 76 13.80 18.47 -0.30
C THR A 76 12.49 17.72 -0.40
N PRO A 77 11.42 18.15 0.30
CA PRO A 77 10.11 17.53 0.19
C PRO A 77 9.54 17.64 -1.22
N ARG A 78 8.85 16.58 -1.65
CA ARG A 78 8.14 16.60 -2.92
C ARG A 78 6.75 17.17 -2.72
N GLN A 79 6.24 17.80 -3.77
CA GLN A 79 4.87 18.33 -3.79
C GLN A 79 4.13 17.74 -4.97
N VAL A 80 2.94 17.22 -4.72
CA VAL A 80 2.07 16.66 -5.77
C VAL A 80 0.63 17.04 -5.46
N PRO A 81 -0.27 16.97 -6.46
CA PRO A 81 -1.70 17.19 -6.20
C PRO A 81 -2.22 16.19 -5.18
N MET A 82 -3.23 16.60 -4.41
CA MET A 82 -3.80 15.75 -3.36
C MET A 82 -4.66 14.66 -3.99
N SER A 83 -4.10 13.47 -4.14
CA SER A 83 -4.83 12.29 -4.55
C SER A 83 -4.01 11.06 -4.20
N ALA A 84 -4.66 9.92 -4.04
CA ALA A 84 -3.96 8.67 -3.81
C ALA A 84 -3.11 8.31 -5.03
N ASP A 85 -3.62 8.51 -6.22
CA ASP A 85 -2.87 8.20 -7.44
C ASP A 85 -1.62 9.06 -7.56
N ALA A 86 -1.72 10.35 -7.23
CA ALA A 86 -0.59 11.24 -7.33
C ALA A 86 0.47 10.96 -6.27
N SER A 87 0.09 10.31 -5.17
CA SER A 87 1.01 10.00 -4.07
C SER A 87 1.87 8.78 -4.32
N GLN A 88 1.65 8.05 -5.42
CA GLN A 88 2.38 6.81 -5.67
C GLN A 88 3.11 6.86 -7.00
N LEU A 89 4.31 6.26 -7.03
CA LEU A 89 5.06 6.07 -8.26
C LEU A 89 4.50 4.90 -9.06
N PHE A 90 4.12 3.83 -8.36
CA PHE A 90 3.46 2.68 -8.95
C PHE A 90 2.71 1.91 -7.87
N LEU A 91 1.75 1.13 -8.31
CA LEU A 91 0.94 0.29 -7.46
C LEU A 91 0.72 -1.04 -8.17
N PHE A 92 0.95 -2.14 -7.47
CA PHE A 92 0.64 -3.46 -7.99
C PHE A 92 -0.74 -3.88 -7.50
N ASN A 93 -1.61 -4.20 -8.44
CA ASN A 93 -2.89 -4.79 -8.11
C ASN A 93 -2.73 -6.25 -7.78
N ARG A 94 -3.33 -6.66 -6.68
CA ARG A 94 -3.32 -8.05 -6.27
C ARG A 94 -4.39 -8.87 -6.95
N ARG A 95 -4.85 -8.44 -8.04
CA ARG A 95 -5.88 -9.15 -8.73
C ARG A 95 -5.28 -10.29 -9.52
N ASP A 96 -5.83 -11.46 -9.32
CA ASP A 96 -5.43 -12.62 -10.12
C ASP A 96 -6.04 -12.46 -11.51
N LYS A 97 -5.19 -12.16 -12.46
CA LYS A 97 -5.62 -12.04 -13.85
C LYS A 97 -5.66 -13.38 -14.53
N TRP A 98 -5.08 -14.34 -13.91
CA TRP A 98 -4.93 -15.67 -14.47
C TRP A 98 -5.46 -16.67 -13.47
N ALA A 99 -6.36 -17.49 -13.91
CA ALA A 99 -6.93 -18.57 -13.10
C ALA A 99 -7.05 -19.81 -13.94
N PRO A 100 -6.86 -20.98 -13.35
CA PRO A 100 -7.17 -22.22 -14.05
C PRO A 100 -8.62 -22.20 -14.55
N GLY A 101 -8.81 -22.52 -15.85
CA GLY A 101 -10.14 -22.49 -16.41
C GLY A 101 -10.56 -21.17 -17.03
N GLY A 102 -9.66 -20.19 -17.07
CA GLY A 102 -9.91 -18.93 -17.77
C GLY A 102 -9.93 -17.71 -16.89
N PRO A 103 -10.26 -16.54 -17.43
CA PRO A 103 -10.30 -15.31 -16.68
C PRO A 103 -11.43 -15.31 -15.66
N PRO A 104 -11.30 -14.50 -14.58
CA PRO A 104 -12.37 -14.37 -13.60
C PRO A 104 -13.67 -13.89 -14.25
N PRO A 105 -14.84 -14.27 -13.73
CA PRO A 105 -16.09 -13.77 -14.24
C PRO A 105 -16.16 -12.26 -14.20
N ALA A 106 -16.89 -11.66 -15.14
CA ALA A 106 -17.12 -10.22 -15.13
C ALA A 106 -17.75 -9.80 -13.81
N GLY A 107 -17.20 -8.76 -13.20
CA GLY A 107 -17.66 -8.27 -11.91
C GLY A 107 -16.99 -8.91 -10.72
N ALA A 108 -16.31 -10.03 -10.89
CA ALA A 108 -15.59 -10.67 -9.80
C ALA A 108 -14.26 -9.95 -9.59
N GLY A 109 -14.23 -9.01 -8.67
CA GLY A 109 -13.04 -8.24 -8.41
C GLY A 109 -12.70 -7.24 -9.48
N GLU A 110 -13.64 -6.94 -10.28
CA GLU A 110 -13.40 -5.90 -11.27
C GLU A 110 -13.31 -4.55 -10.64
N ILE A 111 -13.26 -4.78 -10.67
CA ILE A 111 -13.13 -4.02 -10.41
C ILE A 111 -12.44 -3.24 -10.56
N GLY A 112 -11.81 -4.06 -11.47
CA GLY A 112 -11.37 -3.38 -11.44
C GLY A 112 -10.96 -3.00 -12.11
N GLU A 113 -10.43 -3.08 -12.24
CA GLU A 113 -10.22 -2.78 -12.48
C GLU A 113 -10.32 -2.30 -12.42
N HIS A 114 -9.64 -2.68 -12.45
CA HIS A 114 -9.74 -2.31 -11.90
C HIS A 114 -9.59 -1.67 -11.60
N THR A 115 -9.32 -2.00 -11.79
CA THR A 115 -9.38 -1.52 -11.30
C THR A 115 -9.37 -1.21 -10.88
N SER A 116 -8.95 -1.33 -10.85
CA SER A 116 -9.05 -1.10 -10.14
C SER A 116 -8.99 -1.15 -9.81
N GLU A 117 -8.48 -1.44 -9.78
CA GLU A 117 -8.57 -1.56 -9.08
C GLU A 117 -8.59 -1.47 -8.78
#